data_f77cc64efd1ffe8d74dde45b43268bb4
#
_entry.id   f77cc64efd1ffe8d74dde45b43268bb4
#
_cell.length_a   1.000
_cell.length_b   1.000
_cell.length_c   1.000
_cell.angle_alpha   90.00
_cell.angle_beta   90.00
_cell.angle_gamma   90.00
#
_symmetry.space_group_name_H-M   'P 1'
#
loop_
_entity.id
_entity.type
_entity.pdbx_description
1 polymer ?
#
loop_
_entity_poly.entity_id
_entity_poly.type
_entity_poly.pdbx_seq_one_letter_code
_entity_poly.pdbx_strand_id
1 'polypeptide(L)'
;LPYGWGWCWDDEYGPYSALMVNARDEFASYWLNGLRKSGIALSDTLILPFSGLPEGSKHVMTISRPMEDVMEPVLKKSENIYAECMFFQVAAHGGKKQASYKDAREKIDLFIASLNLDPTPYLVADGSGLSQYNYSTPQLLVQLLNYAYNHRQIYNPLYKALPIAGVDGTLKNRMKGTR
;
A
#
# COMPACT_ATOMS: atom_id res chain seq x y z
N LEU A 1 4.24 3.12 15.61
CA LEU A 1 3.48 3.78 14.55
C LEU A 1 3.84 5.26 14.52
N PRO A 2 4.08 5.89 13.36
CA PRO A 2 4.31 7.31 13.30
C PRO A 2 3.10 8.06 13.86
N TYR A 3 3.35 9.10 14.62
CA TYR A 3 2.32 10.00 15.13
C TYR A 3 1.49 10.51 13.94
N GLY A 4 0.19 10.28 13.94
CA GLY A 4 -0.71 10.79 12.89
C GLY A 4 -1.31 9.74 11.95
N TRP A 5 -1.20 8.47 12.25
CA TRP A 5 -1.84 7.40 11.48
C TRP A 5 -3.36 7.36 11.60
N GLY A 6 -3.97 8.28 12.29
CA GLY A 6 -5.43 8.39 12.34
C GLY A 6 -6.17 7.19 12.93
N TRP A 7 -5.46 6.28 13.57
CA TRP A 7 -6.07 5.17 14.31
C TRP A 7 -6.81 5.74 15.51
N CYS A 8 -8.05 5.37 15.65
CA CYS A 8 -8.77 5.66 16.87
C CYS A 8 -8.29 4.76 17.98
N TRP A 9 -8.40 5.24 19.21
CA TRP A 9 -8.07 4.49 20.42
C TRP A 9 -8.86 3.19 20.59
N ASP A 10 -9.97 3.05 19.87
CA ASP A 10 -10.88 1.90 19.83
C ASP A 10 -10.68 0.98 18.61
N ASP A 11 -9.73 1.30 17.73
CA ASP A 11 -9.31 0.37 16.68
C ASP A 11 -8.65 -0.84 17.33
N GLU A 12 -9.39 -1.95 17.45
CA GLU A 12 -8.85 -3.19 17.99
C GLU A 12 -7.65 -3.64 17.14
N TYR A 13 -6.59 -3.99 17.86
CA TYR A 13 -5.34 -4.47 17.29
C TYR A 13 -5.58 -5.75 16.50
N GLY A 14 -5.84 -5.63 15.21
CA GLY A 14 -5.81 -6.76 14.30
C GLY A 14 -4.39 -7.31 14.17
N PRO A 15 -4.22 -8.50 13.60
CA PRO A 15 -2.90 -9.14 13.39
C PRO A 15 -1.91 -8.29 12.58
N TYR A 16 -2.37 -7.22 11.96
CA TYR A 16 -1.58 -6.27 11.17
C TYR A 16 -0.76 -5.29 12.00
N SER A 17 -1.17 -4.99 13.21
CA SER A 17 -0.46 -4.05 14.07
C SER A 17 0.94 -4.55 14.45
N ALA A 18 1.09 -5.85 14.68
CA ALA A 18 2.37 -6.47 14.98
C ALA A 18 3.35 -6.39 13.79
N LEU A 19 2.87 -6.67 12.57
CA LEU A 19 3.66 -6.54 11.33
C LEU A 19 4.09 -5.09 11.06
N MET A 20 3.25 -4.12 11.36
CA MET A 20 3.56 -2.70 11.14
C MET A 20 4.47 -2.12 12.23
N VAL A 21 4.36 -2.59 13.46
CA VAL A 21 5.19 -2.12 14.59
C VAL A 21 6.58 -2.72 14.54
N ASN A 22 6.70 -4.00 14.15
CA ASN A 22 7.96 -4.74 14.14
C ASN A 22 8.44 -5.12 12.72
N ALA A 23 7.92 -4.49 11.68
CA ALA A 23 8.24 -4.82 10.28
C ALA A 23 9.75 -4.91 10.00
N ARG A 24 10.55 -4.07 10.69
CA ARG A 24 12.01 -4.09 10.58
C ARG A 24 12.63 -5.34 11.19
N ASP A 25 12.22 -5.71 12.39
CA ASP A 25 12.78 -6.84 13.13
C ASP A 25 12.31 -8.14 12.51
N GLU A 26 11.07 -8.19 12.05
CA GLU A 26 10.53 -9.31 11.31
C GLU A 26 11.20 -9.49 9.95
N PHE A 27 11.42 -8.42 9.19
CA PHE A 27 12.15 -8.47 7.93
C PHE A 27 13.56 -9.03 8.15
N ALA A 28 14.30 -8.52 9.15
CA ALA A 28 15.62 -9.00 9.49
C ALA A 28 15.61 -10.48 9.90
N SER A 29 14.65 -10.89 10.71
CA SER A 29 14.48 -12.28 11.14
C SER A 29 14.15 -13.21 9.96
N TYR A 30 13.27 -12.79 9.07
CA TYR A 30 12.96 -13.52 7.85
C TYR A 30 14.19 -13.71 6.96
N TRP A 31 14.94 -12.63 6.78
CA TRP A 31 16.14 -12.65 5.95
C TRP A 31 17.22 -13.55 6.52
N LEU A 32 17.51 -13.43 7.83
CA LEU A 32 18.47 -14.27 8.53
C LEU A 32 18.08 -15.75 8.49
N ASN A 33 16.81 -16.05 8.66
CA ASN A 33 16.28 -17.40 8.56
C ASN A 33 16.40 -17.95 7.13
N GLY A 34 16.19 -17.12 6.13
CA GLY A 34 16.41 -17.47 4.72
C GLY A 34 17.87 -17.86 4.44
N LEU A 35 18.81 -17.07 4.93
CA LEU A 35 20.25 -17.35 4.81
C LEU A 35 20.62 -18.68 5.48
N ARG A 36 20.16 -18.92 6.71
CA ARG A 36 20.40 -20.18 7.42
C ARG A 36 19.83 -21.39 6.66
N LYS A 37 18.60 -21.28 6.16
CA LYS A 37 17.97 -22.32 5.34
C LYS A 37 18.71 -22.59 4.03
N SER A 38 19.40 -21.59 3.50
CA SER A 38 20.25 -21.72 2.32
C SER A 38 21.67 -22.25 2.62
N GLY A 39 21.92 -22.70 3.85
CA GLY A 39 23.21 -23.27 4.25
C GLY A 39 24.30 -22.24 4.55
N ILE A 40 23.96 -20.97 4.67
CA ILE A 40 24.92 -19.92 5.02
C ILE A 40 25.03 -19.87 6.55
N ALA A 41 26.24 -20.17 7.04
CA ALA A 41 26.56 -20.08 8.46
C ALA A 41 26.67 -18.61 8.88
N LEU A 42 25.93 -18.25 9.92
CA LEU A 42 25.99 -16.92 10.54
C LEU A 42 26.63 -17.06 11.91
N SER A 43 27.80 -16.49 12.10
CA SER A 43 28.54 -16.55 13.38
C SER A 43 28.02 -15.54 14.38
N ASP A 44 27.59 -14.36 13.90
CA ASP A 44 27.02 -13.30 14.71
C ASP A 44 26.11 -12.41 13.84
N THR A 45 25.17 -11.72 14.47
CA THR A 45 24.27 -10.81 13.75
C THR A 45 24.00 -9.58 14.61
N LEU A 46 24.31 -8.41 14.04
CA LEU A 46 24.01 -7.12 14.62
C LEU A 46 23.07 -6.35 13.71
N ILE A 47 21.90 -5.99 14.22
CA ILE A 47 20.94 -5.17 13.49
C ILE A 47 21.09 -3.72 13.95
N LEU A 48 21.73 -2.91 13.11
CA LEU A 48 21.94 -1.50 13.38
C LEU A 48 20.82 -0.63 12.79
N PRO A 49 20.54 0.54 13.38
CA PRO A 49 19.74 1.57 12.73
C PRO A 49 20.31 1.90 11.36
N PHE A 50 19.45 2.02 10.35
CA PHE A 50 19.90 2.40 9.01
C PHE A 50 20.37 3.85 9.02
N SER A 51 21.65 4.04 8.77
CA SER A 51 22.30 5.36 8.68
C SER A 51 22.74 5.73 7.25
N GLY A 52 22.32 4.93 6.28
CA GLY A 52 22.73 5.02 4.88
C GLY A 52 23.59 3.81 4.46
N LEU A 53 23.83 3.69 3.16
CA LEU A 53 24.69 2.62 2.65
C LEU A 53 26.15 2.98 2.95
N PRO A 54 26.96 2.04 3.49
CA PRO A 54 28.40 2.26 3.65
C PRO A 54 29.09 2.57 2.32
N GLU A 55 30.18 3.33 2.38
CA GLU A 55 31.02 3.57 1.21
C GLU A 55 31.51 2.24 0.61
N GLY A 56 31.51 2.15 -0.70
CA GLY A 56 31.89 0.91 -1.41
C GLY A 56 30.79 -0.13 -1.52
N SER A 57 29.59 0.11 -1.00
CA SER A 57 28.45 -0.76 -1.20
C SER A 57 28.13 -0.93 -2.69
N LYS A 58 27.92 -2.19 -3.12
CA LYS A 58 27.54 -2.50 -4.50
C LYS A 58 26.10 -2.96 -4.55
N HIS A 59 25.37 -2.44 -5.54
CA HIS A 59 24.05 -2.96 -5.85
C HIS A 59 24.17 -4.37 -6.43
N VAL A 60 23.50 -5.33 -5.80
CA VAL A 60 23.57 -6.75 -6.18
C VAL A 60 22.37 -7.12 -7.06
N MET A 61 21.18 -6.73 -6.64
CA MET A 61 19.94 -7.15 -7.30
C MET A 61 18.79 -6.18 -6.97
N THR A 62 17.89 -5.99 -7.92
CA THR A 62 16.59 -5.35 -7.69
C THR A 62 15.49 -6.39 -7.82
N ILE A 63 14.65 -6.49 -6.82
CA ILE A 63 13.42 -7.28 -6.87
C ILE A 63 12.27 -6.33 -7.21
N SER A 64 11.59 -6.60 -8.31
CA SER A 64 10.41 -5.83 -8.72
C SER A 64 9.19 -6.75 -8.86
N ARG A 65 8.02 -6.18 -8.66
CA ARG A 65 6.74 -6.86 -8.90
C ARG A 65 5.87 -5.99 -9.81
N PRO A 66 5.15 -6.58 -10.75
CA PRO A 66 4.15 -5.85 -11.52
C PRO A 66 3.11 -5.25 -10.59
N MET A 67 2.57 -4.09 -10.92
CA MET A 67 1.52 -3.44 -10.15
C MET A 67 0.27 -4.32 -10.03
N GLU A 68 -0.02 -5.14 -11.04
CA GLU A 68 -1.13 -6.10 -11.04
C GLU A 68 -1.05 -7.07 -9.86
N ASP A 69 0.15 -7.60 -9.56
CA ASP A 69 0.37 -8.52 -8.44
C ASP A 69 0.18 -7.86 -7.07
N VAL A 70 0.32 -6.53 -7.01
CA VAL A 70 0.11 -5.74 -5.80
C VAL A 70 -1.36 -5.36 -5.65
N MET A 71 -2.04 -5.03 -6.75
CA MET A 71 -3.45 -4.61 -6.73
C MET A 71 -4.40 -5.75 -6.36
N GLU A 72 -4.10 -6.98 -6.76
CA GLU A 72 -4.99 -8.13 -6.48
C GLU A 72 -5.18 -8.36 -4.97
N PRO A 73 -4.15 -8.51 -4.13
CA PRO A 73 -4.34 -8.64 -2.68
C PRO A 73 -5.01 -7.39 -2.07
N VAL A 74 -4.74 -6.19 -2.56
CA VAL A 74 -5.40 -4.97 -2.07
C VAL A 74 -6.90 -5.04 -2.30
N LEU A 75 -7.34 -5.31 -3.52
CA LEU A 75 -8.74 -5.17 -3.91
C LEU A 75 -9.56 -6.43 -3.65
N LYS A 76 -9.02 -7.64 -3.94
CA LYS A 76 -9.75 -8.89 -3.70
C LYS A 76 -9.75 -9.33 -2.24
N LYS A 77 -8.63 -9.13 -1.52
CA LYS A 77 -8.48 -9.61 -0.15
C LYS A 77 -8.60 -8.51 0.90
N SER A 78 -8.60 -7.24 0.47
CA SER A 78 -8.59 -6.08 1.36
C SER A 78 -7.34 -6.04 2.26
N GLU A 79 -6.17 -6.28 1.67
CA GLU A 79 -4.89 -6.31 2.40
C GLU A 79 -4.37 -4.90 2.63
N ASN A 80 -4.55 -4.40 3.84
CA ASN A 80 -4.26 -3.02 4.21
C ASN A 80 -2.77 -2.65 4.07
N ILE A 81 -1.86 -3.58 4.39
CA ILE A 81 -0.42 -3.31 4.28
C ILE A 81 0.02 -3.03 2.85
N TYR A 82 -0.57 -3.72 1.87
CA TYR A 82 -0.28 -3.45 0.46
C TYR A 82 -0.82 -2.08 0.03
N ALA A 83 -2.01 -1.69 0.51
CA ALA A 83 -2.57 -0.38 0.24
C ALA A 83 -1.72 0.75 0.82
N GLU A 84 -1.22 0.59 2.06
CA GLU A 84 -0.27 1.52 2.67
C GLU A 84 1.05 1.61 1.89
N CYS A 85 1.58 0.46 1.46
CA CYS A 85 2.79 0.45 0.63
C CYS A 85 2.57 1.21 -0.69
N MET A 86 1.42 1.03 -1.35
CA MET A 86 1.08 1.79 -2.57
C MET A 86 0.98 3.29 -2.29
N PHE A 87 0.38 3.68 -1.18
CA PHE A 87 0.28 5.08 -0.76
C PHE A 87 1.66 5.72 -0.58
N PHE A 88 2.59 5.02 0.07
CA PHE A 88 3.97 5.49 0.21
C PHE A 88 4.76 5.44 -1.09
N GLN A 89 4.47 4.54 -2.01
CA GLN A 89 5.06 4.56 -3.35
C GLN A 89 4.63 5.79 -4.13
N VAL A 90 3.36 6.21 -4.03
CA VAL A 90 2.90 7.50 -4.58
C VAL A 90 3.71 8.65 -3.97
N ALA A 91 3.91 8.66 -2.65
CA ALA A 91 4.69 9.66 -1.96
C ALA A 91 6.16 9.71 -2.43
N ALA A 92 6.78 8.55 -2.63
CA ALA A 92 8.18 8.43 -3.03
C ALA A 92 8.42 8.68 -4.53
N HIS A 93 7.37 8.69 -5.36
CA HIS A 93 7.50 8.92 -6.79
C HIS A 93 8.22 10.26 -7.07
N GLY A 94 9.18 10.24 -7.98
CA GLY A 94 10.06 11.40 -8.25
C GLY A 94 11.36 11.39 -7.43
N GLY A 95 11.68 10.26 -6.76
CA GLY A 95 12.99 10.03 -6.13
C GLY A 95 13.14 10.56 -4.70
N LYS A 96 12.05 10.86 -4.01
CA LYS A 96 12.10 11.30 -2.61
C LYS A 96 12.54 10.14 -1.71
N LYS A 97 13.67 10.29 -1.01
CA LYS A 97 14.26 9.24 -0.16
C LYS A 97 13.50 8.99 1.13
N GLN A 98 12.85 10.02 1.68
CA GLN A 98 12.03 9.94 2.87
C GLN A 98 10.66 10.51 2.53
N ALA A 99 9.74 9.65 2.17
CA ALA A 99 8.38 10.02 1.84
C ALA A 99 7.49 10.01 3.09
N SER A 100 6.58 10.95 3.16
CA SER A 100 5.62 11.10 4.25
C SER A 100 4.18 11.03 3.75
N TYR A 101 3.23 10.92 4.67
CA TYR A 101 1.79 11.03 4.35
C TYR A 101 1.45 12.34 3.65
N LYS A 102 2.10 13.44 4.08
CA LYS A 102 1.91 14.74 3.44
C LYS A 102 2.28 14.70 1.96
N ASP A 103 3.42 14.06 1.64
CA ASP A 103 3.87 13.94 0.25
C ASP A 103 2.92 13.12 -0.61
N ALA A 104 2.34 12.06 -0.05
CA ALA A 104 1.32 11.27 -0.74
C ALA A 104 0.07 12.11 -1.01
N ARG A 105 -0.43 12.81 0.00
CA ARG A 105 -1.61 13.69 -0.13
C ARG A 105 -1.42 14.76 -1.17
N GLU A 106 -0.30 15.50 -1.13
CA GLU A 106 0.00 16.52 -2.13
C GLU A 106 -0.07 15.98 -3.56
N LYS A 107 0.42 14.77 -3.80
CA LYS A 107 0.35 14.14 -5.13
C LYS A 107 -1.04 13.67 -5.50
N ILE A 108 -1.79 13.17 -4.52
CA ILE A 108 -3.19 12.78 -4.71
C ILE A 108 -4.04 14.03 -5.02
N ASP A 109 -3.83 15.13 -4.30
CA ASP A 109 -4.52 16.39 -4.53
C ASP A 109 -4.23 16.94 -5.93
N LEU A 110 -2.98 16.88 -6.37
CA LEU A 110 -2.60 17.25 -7.74
C LEU A 110 -3.28 16.36 -8.80
N PHE A 111 -3.40 15.06 -8.50
CA PHE A 111 -4.11 14.15 -9.40
C PHE A 111 -5.60 14.46 -9.45
N ILE A 112 -6.24 14.70 -8.30
CA ILE A 112 -7.66 15.12 -8.22
C ILE A 112 -7.88 16.41 -9.00
N ALA A 113 -7.00 17.39 -8.84
CA ALA A 113 -7.07 18.65 -9.62
C ALA A 113 -6.94 18.40 -11.14
N SER A 114 -6.12 17.43 -11.55
CA SER A 114 -5.99 17.05 -12.97
C SER A 114 -7.28 16.45 -13.57
N LEU A 115 -8.18 15.98 -12.72
CA LEU A 115 -9.52 15.50 -13.10
C LEU A 115 -10.57 16.64 -13.18
N ASN A 116 -10.13 17.90 -13.11
CA ASN A 116 -10.97 19.11 -13.04
C ASN A 116 -11.89 19.14 -11.80
N LEU A 117 -11.42 18.56 -10.70
CA LEU A 117 -12.08 18.63 -9.39
C LEU A 117 -11.29 19.54 -8.44
N ASP A 118 -11.99 20.25 -7.56
CA ASP A 118 -11.37 20.93 -6.43
C ASP A 118 -10.92 19.84 -5.41
N PRO A 119 -9.65 19.73 -5.03
CA PRO A 119 -9.19 18.76 -4.06
C PRO A 119 -9.58 19.08 -2.62
N THR A 120 -9.94 20.32 -2.31
CA THR A 120 -10.17 20.84 -0.94
C THR A 120 -11.21 20.04 -0.13
N PRO A 121 -12.33 19.53 -0.71
CA PRO A 121 -13.32 18.75 0.02
C PRO A 121 -12.91 17.32 0.33
N TYR A 122 -11.75 16.87 -0.16
CA TYR A 122 -11.33 15.47 -0.02
C TYR A 122 -10.11 15.36 0.90
N LEU A 123 -10.00 14.25 1.59
CA LEU A 123 -8.82 13.92 2.37
C LEU A 123 -8.56 12.42 2.30
N VAL A 124 -7.41 12.05 1.76
CA VAL A 124 -6.89 10.68 1.82
C VAL A 124 -5.83 10.66 2.91
N ALA A 125 -6.24 10.25 4.10
CA ALA A 125 -5.39 10.26 5.29
C ALA A 125 -4.42 9.10 5.32
N ASP A 126 -4.80 7.94 4.78
CA ASP A 126 -4.00 6.73 4.70
C ASP A 126 -4.30 5.95 3.41
N GLY A 127 -3.51 4.93 3.12
CA GLY A 127 -3.72 4.05 1.98
C GLY A 127 -4.75 2.95 2.23
N SER A 128 -4.93 2.54 3.48
CA SER A 128 -5.80 1.42 3.87
C SER A 128 -7.28 1.80 3.92
N GLY A 129 -7.58 3.08 4.05
CA GLY A 129 -8.94 3.57 4.23
C GLY A 129 -9.51 3.37 5.63
N LEU A 130 -8.67 2.96 6.61
CA LEU A 130 -9.11 2.72 8.00
C LEU A 130 -9.22 4.02 8.80
N SER A 131 -8.51 5.07 8.40
CA SER A 131 -8.55 6.34 9.10
C SER A 131 -9.95 6.97 9.03
N GLN A 132 -10.46 7.40 10.17
CA GLN A 132 -11.72 8.17 10.26
C GLN A 132 -11.59 9.56 9.62
N TYR A 133 -10.39 9.99 9.31
CA TYR A 133 -10.12 11.26 8.62
C TYR A 133 -10.14 11.16 7.09
N ASN A 134 -10.44 9.98 6.55
CA ASN A 134 -10.66 9.85 5.10
C ASN A 134 -12.01 10.48 4.72
N TYR A 135 -11.96 11.45 3.81
CA TYR A 135 -13.15 12.09 3.24
C TYR A 135 -13.16 11.95 1.73
N SER A 136 -14.22 11.41 1.19
CA SER A 136 -14.43 11.29 -0.24
C SER A 136 -15.91 11.48 -0.58
N THR A 137 -16.21 11.64 -1.86
CA THR A 137 -17.57 11.75 -2.36
C THR A 137 -17.83 10.73 -3.46
N PRO A 138 -19.09 10.34 -3.72
CA PRO A 138 -19.43 9.52 -4.87
C PRO A 138 -18.96 10.14 -6.19
N GLN A 139 -18.96 11.48 -6.30
CA GLN A 139 -18.46 12.19 -7.48
C GLN A 139 -16.99 11.90 -7.73
N LEU A 140 -16.13 11.96 -6.71
CA LEU A 140 -14.72 11.63 -6.83
C LEU A 140 -14.52 10.19 -7.33
N LEU A 141 -15.26 9.23 -6.73
CA LEU A 141 -15.17 7.82 -7.12
C LEU A 141 -15.59 7.61 -8.59
N VAL A 142 -16.67 8.25 -9.02
CA VAL A 142 -17.13 8.17 -10.42
C VAL A 142 -16.07 8.76 -11.36
N GLN A 143 -15.46 9.88 -11.02
CA GLN A 143 -14.41 10.49 -11.86
C GLN A 143 -13.15 9.62 -11.92
N LEU A 144 -12.76 9.01 -10.81
CA LEU A 144 -11.63 8.07 -10.79
C LEU A 144 -11.89 6.83 -11.66
N LEU A 145 -13.09 6.25 -11.55
CA LEU A 145 -13.48 5.10 -12.38
C LEU A 145 -13.58 5.47 -13.85
N ASN A 146 -14.12 6.64 -14.18
CA ASN A 146 -14.18 7.15 -15.54
C ASN A 146 -12.79 7.41 -16.13
N TYR A 147 -11.90 8.00 -15.33
CA TYR A 147 -10.50 8.16 -15.71
C TYR A 147 -9.86 6.82 -16.02
N ALA A 148 -9.97 5.85 -15.12
CA ALA A 148 -9.44 4.50 -15.32
C ALA A 148 -10.03 3.85 -16.60
N TYR A 149 -11.35 3.94 -16.80
CA TYR A 149 -12.02 3.37 -17.96
C TYR A 149 -11.49 3.90 -19.28
N ASN A 150 -11.17 5.19 -19.34
CA ASN A 150 -10.62 5.84 -20.54
C ASN A 150 -9.11 5.57 -20.74
N HIS A 151 -8.44 4.95 -19.75
CA HIS A 151 -7.02 4.59 -19.82
C HIS A 151 -6.85 3.08 -19.68
N ARG A 152 -6.86 2.36 -20.81
CA ARG A 152 -6.89 0.89 -20.84
C ARG A 152 -5.76 0.22 -20.07
N GLN A 153 -4.57 0.82 -20.03
CA GLN A 153 -3.41 0.36 -19.26
C GLN A 153 -3.68 0.41 -17.73
N ILE A 154 -4.59 1.26 -17.26
CA ILE A 154 -5.02 1.33 -15.87
C ILE A 154 -6.26 0.47 -15.65
N TYR A 155 -7.22 0.56 -16.56
CA TYR A 155 -8.50 -0.14 -16.44
C TYR A 155 -8.35 -1.66 -16.39
N ASN A 156 -7.56 -2.23 -17.30
CA ASN A 156 -7.47 -3.68 -17.41
C ASN A 156 -6.96 -4.36 -16.13
N PRO A 157 -5.83 -3.94 -15.51
CA PRO A 157 -5.38 -4.49 -14.25
C PRO A 157 -6.34 -4.17 -13.09
N LEU A 158 -6.89 -2.96 -13.03
CA LEU A 158 -7.87 -2.58 -12.01
C LEU A 158 -9.11 -3.49 -12.07
N TYR A 159 -9.69 -3.66 -13.26
CA TYR A 159 -10.89 -4.49 -13.44
C TYR A 159 -10.68 -5.95 -13.04
N LYS A 160 -9.52 -6.52 -13.38
CA LYS A 160 -9.17 -7.90 -12.99
C LYS A 160 -8.98 -8.06 -11.48
N ALA A 161 -8.48 -7.01 -10.82
CA ALA A 161 -8.20 -7.03 -9.39
C ALA A 161 -9.46 -6.81 -8.53
N LEU A 162 -10.57 -6.31 -9.09
CA LEU A 162 -11.81 -6.12 -8.34
C LEU A 162 -12.45 -7.46 -7.94
N PRO A 163 -13.02 -7.58 -6.73
CA PRO A 163 -13.74 -8.76 -6.31
C PRO A 163 -15.06 -8.92 -7.10
N ILE A 164 -15.40 -10.16 -7.44
CA ILE A 164 -16.62 -10.49 -8.17
C ILE A 164 -17.67 -11.04 -7.19
N ALA A 165 -18.82 -10.37 -7.13
CA ALA A 165 -19.91 -10.77 -6.25
C ALA A 165 -20.35 -12.21 -6.52
N GLY A 166 -20.47 -13.01 -5.45
CA GLY A 166 -20.84 -14.43 -5.52
C GLY A 166 -19.74 -15.38 -6.04
N VAL A 167 -18.55 -14.87 -6.39
CA VAL A 167 -17.47 -15.64 -7.01
C VAL A 167 -16.21 -15.61 -6.17
N ASP A 168 -15.62 -14.42 -5.97
CA ASP A 168 -14.31 -14.31 -5.31
C ASP A 168 -14.17 -13.13 -4.35
N GLY A 169 -12.99 -13.04 -3.72
CA GLY A 169 -12.58 -11.95 -2.86
C GLY A 169 -13.53 -11.73 -1.67
N THR A 170 -13.60 -10.50 -1.20
CA THR A 170 -14.46 -10.10 -0.07
C THR A 170 -15.96 -10.19 -0.39
N LEU A 171 -16.32 -10.26 -1.67
CA LEU A 171 -17.70 -10.36 -2.15
C LEU A 171 -18.16 -11.78 -2.44
N LYS A 172 -17.34 -12.81 -2.24
CA LYS A 172 -17.64 -14.21 -2.60
C LYS A 172 -18.95 -14.77 -2.04
N ASN A 173 -19.39 -14.21 -0.92
CA ASN A 173 -20.63 -14.66 -0.25
C ASN A 173 -21.81 -13.69 -0.47
N ARG A 174 -21.62 -12.59 -1.20
CA ARG A 174 -22.68 -11.63 -1.50
C ARG A 174 -23.28 -11.88 -2.86
N MET A 175 -24.59 -11.70 -2.99
CA MET A 175 -25.35 -11.81 -4.25
C MET A 175 -25.17 -13.17 -4.98
N LYS A 176 -24.96 -14.26 -4.26
CA LYS A 176 -24.93 -15.61 -4.87
C LYS A 176 -26.27 -15.92 -5.52
N GLY A 177 -26.24 -16.31 -6.80
CA GLY A 177 -27.43 -16.72 -7.54
C GLY A 177 -28.39 -15.58 -7.89
N THR A 178 -27.98 -14.32 -7.72
CA THR A 178 -28.73 -13.16 -8.24
C THR A 178 -28.24 -12.83 -9.64
N ARG A 179 -29.17 -12.41 -10.50
CA ARG A 179 -28.87 -11.87 -11.84
C ARG A 179 -28.72 -10.38 -11.78
#